data_d67b00a56be009ca6d991dd31f5ad6d1
#
_entry.id   d67b00a56be009ca6d991dd31f5ad6d1
#
_cell.length_a   1.000
_cell.length_b   1.000
_cell.length_c   1.000
_cell.angle_alpha   90.00
_cell.angle_beta   90.00
_cell.angle_gamma   90.00
#
_symmetry.space_group_name_H-M   'P 1'
#
loop_
_entity.id
_entity.type
_entity.pdbx_description
1 polymer ?
#
loop_
_entity_poly.entity_id
_entity_poly.type
_entity_poly.pdbx_seq_one_letter_code
_entity_poly.pdbx_strand_id
1 'polypeptide(L)'
;MRKNKIDIISLGCSKNLVDSEHLIRQFQANGYSVEHNPSRVDGEIVVVNTCGFIRDAQEESIDMILELGRAKKEGKIKKLFVMGCLAERFMAQLIDELPEVDKFYGKFNWKEMLNDLGKSYKEDLSSERYLTTPKHYAYLKISEGCNRFCAFCAIPLITGRHKSVPMDTLLNEVKYLVSQGVKEFNVIAQDLSSYGLDLYGKMMLPELIDQMAQIEGVEWIRLHYAYPTQFPYDILPVMAKHDNVCKYLDIALQHSSDKVLNNMQRHITKAETIDLIKRIRKEVPGIHIRTTLMVGFPGEGEEEFNDLVDFVEEMRFERMGAFAYSEEEGTFAAKHFDDIIPEDVKADRLDKIMEIQEEISNEIQSKKVGNVYKVIIDSVDEVYYSGRTEWDSPEVDPEVLIPVENSKLEIGNFYQVEITDATPFELFGKVVG
;
A
#
# COMPACT_ATOMS: atom_id res chain seq x y z
N MET A 1 14.99 -20.10 22.53
CA MET A 1 15.64 -18.78 22.31
C MET A 1 17.01 -18.99 21.69
N ARG A 2 17.24 -18.41 20.51
CA ARG A 2 18.52 -18.49 19.77
C ARG A 2 19.30 -17.19 19.95
N LYS A 3 20.56 -17.29 20.39
CA LYS A 3 21.45 -16.13 20.56
C LYS A 3 21.76 -15.46 19.22
N ASN A 4 21.95 -14.15 19.24
CA ASN A 4 22.21 -13.33 18.05
C ASN A 4 21.14 -13.46 16.94
N LYS A 5 19.95 -13.94 17.26
CA LYS A 5 18.79 -13.97 16.36
C LYS A 5 17.79 -12.89 16.73
N ILE A 6 17.32 -12.18 15.74
CA ILE A 6 16.24 -11.19 15.84
C ILE A 6 15.06 -11.71 15.01
N ASP A 7 13.89 -11.76 15.62
CA ASP A 7 12.63 -11.98 14.90
C ASP A 7 11.95 -10.62 14.72
N ILE A 8 11.57 -10.30 13.49
CA ILE A 8 10.87 -9.06 13.14
C ILE A 8 9.46 -9.42 12.70
N ILE A 9 8.47 -8.84 13.38
CA ILE A 9 7.05 -8.98 13.04
C ILE A 9 6.60 -7.64 12.45
N SER A 10 6.15 -7.67 11.20
CA SER A 10 5.67 -6.47 10.50
C SER A 10 4.16 -6.53 10.37
N LEU A 11 3.49 -5.54 10.95
CA LEU A 11 2.06 -5.36 10.88
C LEU A 11 1.72 -4.14 10.01
N GLY A 12 0.52 -4.14 9.42
CA GLY A 12 0.01 -3.01 8.66
C GLY A 12 0.44 -3.03 7.18
N CYS A 13 0.79 -1.88 6.64
CA CYS A 13 0.86 -1.64 5.19
C CYS A 13 2.26 -1.84 4.58
N SER A 14 2.32 -1.84 3.25
CA SER A 14 3.56 -1.91 2.46
C SER A 14 4.62 -0.87 2.83
N LYS A 15 4.22 0.31 3.35
CA LYS A 15 5.16 1.34 3.81
C LYS A 15 5.91 0.90 5.07
N ASN A 16 5.21 0.24 6.01
CA ASN A 16 5.85 -0.36 7.19
C ASN A 16 6.74 -1.54 6.80
N LEU A 17 6.34 -2.33 5.81
CA LEU A 17 7.14 -3.44 5.30
C LEU A 17 8.50 -2.95 4.77
N VAL A 18 8.52 -1.88 3.98
CA VAL A 18 9.78 -1.27 3.48
C VAL A 18 10.69 -0.85 4.65
N ASP A 19 10.13 -0.25 5.72
CA ASP A 19 10.93 0.12 6.90
C ASP A 19 11.53 -1.11 7.59
N SER A 20 10.77 -2.21 7.70
CA SER A 20 11.27 -3.49 8.24
C SER A 20 12.37 -4.08 7.37
N GLU A 21 12.24 -4.04 6.06
CA GLU A 21 13.24 -4.57 5.11
C GLU A 21 14.58 -3.83 5.20
N HIS A 22 14.55 -2.49 5.37
CA HIS A 22 15.76 -1.72 5.66
C HIS A 22 16.37 -2.10 7.01
N LEU A 23 15.56 -2.25 8.06
CA LEU A 23 16.01 -2.64 9.38
C LEU A 23 16.62 -4.05 9.38
N ILE A 24 16.01 -5.01 8.70
CA ILE A 24 16.54 -6.37 8.53
C ILE A 24 17.93 -6.32 7.92
N ARG A 25 18.10 -5.56 6.83
CA ARG A 25 19.40 -5.45 6.16
C ARG A 25 20.46 -4.86 7.08
N GLN A 26 20.12 -3.86 7.89
CA GLN A 26 21.01 -3.26 8.86
C GLN A 26 21.39 -4.22 9.99
N PHE A 27 20.45 -5.02 10.50
CA PHE A 27 20.76 -6.05 11.51
C PHE A 27 21.68 -7.14 10.95
N GLN A 28 21.41 -7.62 9.74
CA GLN A 28 22.27 -8.61 9.08
C GLN A 28 23.70 -8.09 8.90
N ALA A 29 23.85 -6.84 8.47
CA ALA A 29 25.17 -6.18 8.32
C ALA A 29 25.90 -5.99 9.66
N ASN A 30 25.20 -6.05 10.78
CA ASN A 30 25.72 -5.99 12.13
C ASN A 30 25.90 -7.38 12.80
N GLY A 31 25.77 -8.47 12.03
CA GLY A 31 26.07 -9.83 12.46
C GLY A 31 24.92 -10.57 13.14
N TYR A 32 23.69 -10.08 13.06
CA TYR A 32 22.51 -10.79 13.50
C TYR A 32 21.96 -11.74 12.44
N SER A 33 21.48 -12.90 12.83
CA SER A 33 20.54 -13.68 12.03
C SER A 33 19.15 -13.09 12.22
N VAL A 34 18.45 -12.82 11.13
CA VAL A 34 17.12 -12.19 11.18
C VAL A 34 16.09 -13.08 10.49
N GLU A 35 14.93 -13.27 11.10
CA GLU A 35 13.78 -13.93 10.52
C GLU A 35 12.59 -12.95 10.54
N HIS A 36 11.89 -12.86 9.40
CA HIS A 36 10.73 -11.98 9.22
C HIS A 36 9.45 -12.79 9.30
N ASN A 37 8.48 -12.32 10.10
CA ASN A 37 7.19 -12.96 10.34
C ASN A 37 7.30 -14.48 10.56
N PRO A 38 8.14 -14.93 11.53
CA PRO A 38 8.32 -16.36 11.76
C PRO A 38 7.02 -16.99 12.26
N SER A 39 6.74 -18.21 11.83
CA SER A 39 5.61 -19.00 12.36
C SER A 39 5.70 -19.27 13.86
N ARG A 40 6.91 -19.23 14.41
CA ARG A 40 7.22 -19.35 15.82
C ARG A 40 8.40 -18.46 16.19
N VAL A 41 8.17 -17.57 17.13
CA VAL A 41 9.21 -16.71 17.68
C VAL A 41 10.20 -17.55 18.51
N ASP A 42 11.48 -17.50 18.16
CA ASP A 42 12.55 -18.17 18.89
C ASP A 42 13.84 -17.33 19.00
N GLY A 43 13.85 -16.12 18.49
CA GLY A 43 14.95 -15.15 18.60
C GLY A 43 15.17 -14.63 20.01
N GLU A 44 16.38 -14.21 20.29
CA GLU A 44 16.73 -13.53 21.55
C GLU A 44 16.05 -12.16 21.67
N ILE A 45 15.88 -11.50 20.56
CA ILE A 45 15.27 -10.17 20.42
C ILE A 45 14.08 -10.28 19.48
N VAL A 46 12.98 -9.63 19.84
CA VAL A 46 11.81 -9.48 18.96
C VAL A 46 11.54 -8.02 18.73
N VAL A 47 11.32 -7.65 17.48
CA VAL A 47 10.94 -6.31 17.06
C VAL A 47 9.56 -6.38 16.43
N VAL A 48 8.60 -5.60 16.94
CA VAL A 48 7.26 -5.45 16.32
C VAL A 48 7.19 -4.10 15.64
N ASN A 49 7.00 -4.09 14.33
CA ASN A 49 6.70 -2.90 13.57
C ASN A 49 5.18 -2.78 13.43
N THR A 50 4.61 -1.79 14.11
CA THR A 50 3.18 -1.68 14.38
C THR A 50 2.44 -0.75 13.43
N CYS A 51 1.14 -1.01 13.23
CA CYS A 51 0.22 -0.11 12.56
C CYS A 51 -0.58 0.72 13.57
N GLY A 52 -0.72 2.02 13.30
CA GLY A 52 -1.46 2.95 14.17
C GLY A 52 -2.49 3.78 13.38
N PHE A 53 -2.87 3.33 12.19
CA PHE A 53 -3.70 4.13 11.27
C PHE A 53 -5.20 3.99 11.55
N ILE A 54 -5.72 2.78 11.58
CA ILE A 54 -7.14 2.48 11.83
C ILE A 54 -7.25 1.59 13.06
N ARG A 55 -8.42 1.63 13.71
CA ARG A 55 -8.69 0.95 14.98
C ARG A 55 -8.37 -0.54 14.96
N ASP A 56 -8.84 -1.27 13.97
CA ASP A 56 -8.61 -2.73 13.87
C ASP A 56 -7.12 -3.08 13.81
N ALA A 57 -6.34 -2.31 13.04
CA ALA A 57 -4.89 -2.50 12.95
C ALA A 57 -4.14 -2.05 14.22
N GLN A 58 -4.70 -1.13 15.00
CA GLN A 58 -4.19 -0.77 16.32
C GLN A 58 -4.43 -1.92 17.30
N GLU A 59 -5.65 -2.49 17.33
CA GLU A 59 -6.01 -3.64 18.17
C GLU A 59 -5.13 -4.84 17.82
N GLU A 60 -4.95 -5.20 16.56
CA GLU A 60 -4.02 -6.26 16.12
C GLU A 60 -2.60 -6.03 16.64
N SER A 61 -2.11 -4.78 16.55
CA SER A 61 -0.78 -4.43 17.02
C SER A 61 -0.64 -4.57 18.53
N ILE A 62 -1.65 -4.15 19.30
CA ILE A 62 -1.67 -4.28 20.78
C ILE A 62 -1.72 -5.75 21.19
N ASP A 63 -2.60 -6.54 20.57
CA ASP A 63 -2.72 -7.97 20.87
C ASP A 63 -1.41 -8.73 20.62
N MET A 64 -0.72 -8.44 19.54
CA MET A 64 0.60 -8.99 19.23
C MET A 64 1.63 -8.62 20.31
N ILE A 65 1.67 -7.36 20.73
CA ILE A 65 2.59 -6.91 21.78
C ILE A 65 2.29 -7.63 23.10
N LEU A 66 1.02 -7.78 23.48
CA LEU A 66 0.59 -8.49 24.69
C LEU A 66 0.96 -9.99 24.65
N GLU A 67 0.82 -10.64 23.50
CA GLU A 67 1.24 -12.04 23.31
C GLU A 67 2.75 -12.18 23.50
N LEU A 68 3.53 -11.32 22.89
CA LEU A 68 4.99 -11.33 23.01
C LEU A 68 5.47 -10.92 24.41
N GLY A 69 4.75 -10.03 25.08
CA GLY A 69 4.97 -9.69 26.49
C GLY A 69 4.84 -10.92 27.41
N ARG A 70 3.82 -11.77 27.15
CA ARG A 70 3.67 -13.06 27.84
C ARG A 70 4.83 -14.00 27.55
N ALA A 71 5.22 -14.12 26.27
CA ALA A 71 6.36 -14.95 25.86
C ALA A 71 7.68 -14.48 26.53
N LYS A 72 7.85 -13.18 26.74
CA LYS A 72 9.00 -12.63 27.46
C LYS A 72 8.97 -13.00 28.96
N LYS A 73 7.83 -12.88 29.63
CA LYS A 73 7.66 -13.32 31.03
C LYS A 73 7.96 -14.82 31.21
N GLU A 74 7.64 -15.63 30.22
CA GLU A 74 7.94 -17.07 30.18
C GLU A 74 9.41 -17.38 29.83
N GLY A 75 10.24 -16.37 29.56
CA GLY A 75 11.64 -16.53 29.20
C GLY A 75 11.90 -17.06 27.78
N LYS A 76 10.89 -17.06 26.93
CA LYS A 76 11.01 -17.48 25.52
C LYS A 76 11.76 -16.46 24.67
N ILE A 77 11.67 -15.19 25.01
CA ILE A 77 12.40 -14.06 24.41
C ILE A 77 13.06 -13.23 25.52
N LYS A 78 14.13 -12.52 25.19
CA LYS A 78 14.88 -11.72 26.16
C LYS A 78 14.55 -10.24 26.08
N LYS A 79 14.43 -9.72 24.86
CA LYS A 79 14.10 -8.32 24.59
C LYS A 79 12.92 -8.21 23.64
N LEU A 80 12.02 -7.30 23.96
CA LEU A 80 10.88 -6.93 23.14
C LEU A 80 10.97 -5.44 22.81
N PHE A 81 11.13 -5.12 21.54
CA PHE A 81 11.13 -3.76 21.03
C PHE A 81 9.90 -3.52 20.16
N VAL A 82 9.33 -2.35 20.27
CA VAL A 82 8.16 -1.93 19.47
C VAL A 82 8.50 -0.67 18.71
N MET A 83 8.16 -0.63 17.43
CA MET A 83 8.36 0.51 16.55
C MET A 83 7.15 0.73 15.64
N GLY A 84 7.17 1.78 14.83
CA GLY A 84 6.19 2.01 13.78
C GLY A 84 5.11 3.02 14.13
N CYS A 85 4.00 2.97 13.40
CA CYS A 85 2.97 4.01 13.42
C CYS A 85 2.22 4.10 14.76
N LEU A 86 1.92 2.96 15.40
CA LEU A 86 1.25 2.94 16.71
C LEU A 86 2.16 3.54 17.79
N ALA A 87 3.43 3.12 17.79
CA ALA A 87 4.42 3.65 18.72
C ALA A 87 4.64 5.16 18.52
N GLU A 88 4.67 5.65 17.28
CA GLU A 88 4.79 7.09 17.00
C GLU A 88 3.61 7.88 17.55
N ARG A 89 2.38 7.36 17.35
CA ARG A 89 1.13 8.07 17.68
C ARG A 89 0.83 8.08 19.16
N PHE A 90 1.09 6.98 19.89
CA PHE A 90 0.62 6.75 21.25
C PHE A 90 1.74 6.40 22.24
N MET A 91 2.99 6.77 21.95
CA MET A 91 4.17 6.35 22.75
C MET A 91 4.00 6.54 24.26
N ALA A 92 3.50 7.70 24.71
CA ALA A 92 3.37 8.00 26.12
C ALA A 92 2.39 7.04 26.83
N GLN A 93 1.27 6.74 26.20
CA GLN A 93 0.25 5.82 26.73
C GLN A 93 0.78 4.38 26.74
N LEU A 94 1.42 3.95 25.64
CA LEU A 94 1.94 2.60 25.49
C LEU A 94 3.04 2.26 26.49
N ILE A 95 3.89 3.23 26.87
CA ILE A 95 4.94 3.04 27.89
C ILE A 95 4.32 2.71 29.23
N ASP A 96 3.22 3.39 29.60
CA ASP A 96 2.56 3.19 30.90
C ASP A 96 1.75 1.88 30.92
N GLU A 97 1.12 1.50 29.80
CA GLU A 97 0.21 0.36 29.71
C GLU A 97 0.90 -0.97 29.40
N LEU A 98 2.07 -0.94 28.75
CA LEU A 98 2.79 -2.13 28.26
C LEU A 98 4.21 -2.23 28.84
N PRO A 99 4.36 -2.41 30.18
CA PRO A 99 5.65 -2.43 30.87
C PRO A 99 6.57 -3.62 30.48
N GLU A 100 6.05 -4.62 29.76
CA GLU A 100 6.82 -5.75 29.25
C GLU A 100 7.73 -5.36 28.09
N VAL A 101 7.42 -4.26 27.38
CA VAL A 101 8.24 -3.75 26.27
C VAL A 101 9.50 -3.09 26.83
N ASP A 102 10.67 -3.49 26.37
CA ASP A 102 11.94 -2.90 26.82
C ASP A 102 12.14 -1.48 26.31
N LYS A 103 11.72 -1.19 25.08
CA LYS A 103 11.76 0.15 24.53
C LYS A 103 10.83 0.30 23.34
N PHE A 104 10.22 1.48 23.27
CA PHE A 104 9.45 1.94 22.13
C PHE A 104 10.32 2.87 21.26
N TYR A 105 10.20 2.72 19.93
CA TYR A 105 10.81 3.59 18.94
C TYR A 105 9.70 4.16 18.07
N GLY A 106 9.77 5.46 17.79
CA GLY A 106 8.89 6.06 16.81
C GLY A 106 9.20 5.55 15.40
N LYS A 107 8.34 5.89 14.46
CA LYS A 107 8.50 5.51 13.05
C LYS A 107 9.84 5.93 12.45
N PHE A 108 10.41 7.04 12.92
CA PHE A 108 11.65 7.62 12.40
C PHE A 108 12.89 7.29 13.21
N ASN A 109 12.73 6.74 14.43
CA ASN A 109 13.83 6.55 15.38
C ASN A 109 14.35 5.11 15.43
N TRP A 110 13.91 4.24 14.53
CA TRP A 110 14.34 2.84 14.50
C TRP A 110 15.87 2.67 14.36
N LYS A 111 16.57 3.65 13.79
CA LYS A 111 18.04 3.66 13.73
C LYS A 111 18.69 3.68 15.11
N GLU A 112 18.04 4.27 16.12
CA GLU A 112 18.52 4.28 17.50
C GLU A 112 18.55 2.88 18.11
N MET A 113 17.71 1.97 17.63
CA MET A 113 17.67 0.58 18.10
C MET A 113 19.02 -0.12 17.90
N LEU A 114 19.72 0.19 16.82
CA LEU A 114 21.07 -0.32 16.57
C LEU A 114 22.05 0.15 17.66
N ASN A 115 21.99 1.44 18.01
CA ASN A 115 22.85 2.01 19.06
C ASN A 115 22.56 1.37 20.44
N ASP A 116 21.31 1.13 20.78
CA ASP A 116 20.89 0.47 22.02
C ASP A 116 21.36 -1.00 22.10
N LEU A 117 21.62 -1.60 20.95
CA LEU A 117 22.22 -2.94 20.83
C LEU A 117 23.76 -2.90 20.71
N GLY A 118 24.39 -1.73 20.89
CA GLY A 118 25.84 -1.56 20.74
C GLY A 118 26.34 -1.73 19.31
N LYS A 119 25.49 -1.41 18.33
CA LYS A 119 25.75 -1.49 16.91
C LYS A 119 25.66 -0.12 16.27
N SER A 120 26.06 0.01 15.00
CA SER A 120 26.00 1.27 14.26
C SER A 120 25.21 1.11 12.97
N TYR A 121 24.49 2.16 12.60
CA TYR A 121 23.85 2.26 11.30
C TYR A 121 24.94 2.33 10.21
N LYS A 122 24.76 1.57 9.13
CA LYS A 122 25.64 1.50 7.97
C LYS A 122 25.08 2.39 6.86
N GLU A 123 25.58 3.62 6.75
CA GLU A 123 25.11 4.61 5.75
C GLU A 123 25.37 4.15 4.31
N ASP A 124 26.43 3.41 4.06
CA ASP A 124 26.78 2.81 2.77
C ASP A 124 25.78 1.78 2.27
N LEU A 125 24.91 1.26 3.16
CA LEU A 125 23.82 0.33 2.86
C LEU A 125 22.45 0.99 2.87
N SER A 126 22.38 2.31 2.84
CA SER A 126 21.11 3.04 2.93
C SER A 126 20.15 2.79 1.76
N SER A 127 20.67 2.44 0.59
CA SER A 127 19.89 2.03 -0.60
C SER A 127 19.67 0.52 -0.71
N GLU A 128 20.18 -0.26 0.26
CA GLU A 128 20.01 -1.70 0.29
C GLU A 128 18.95 -2.10 1.29
N ARG A 129 18.19 -3.15 0.97
CA ARG A 129 17.24 -3.77 1.89
C ARG A 129 17.11 -5.26 1.64
N TYR A 130 16.60 -5.98 2.62
CA TYR A 130 16.30 -7.40 2.53
C TYR A 130 14.84 -7.56 2.11
N LEU A 131 14.60 -8.11 0.92
CA LEU A 131 13.24 -8.31 0.42
C LEU A 131 12.52 -9.39 1.22
N THR A 132 11.32 -9.06 1.66
CA THR A 132 10.37 -9.97 2.33
C THR A 132 9.19 -10.35 1.43
N THR A 133 9.01 -9.62 0.34
CA THR A 133 8.11 -9.98 -0.76
C THR A 133 8.70 -11.10 -1.63
N PRO A 134 7.91 -11.74 -2.51
CA PRO A 134 8.47 -12.54 -3.61
C PRO A 134 9.54 -11.76 -4.37
N LYS A 135 10.58 -12.45 -4.83
CA LYS A 135 11.80 -11.80 -5.37
C LYS A 135 11.58 -10.97 -6.63
N HIS A 136 10.48 -11.14 -7.33
CA HIS A 136 10.21 -10.50 -8.62
C HIS A 136 9.51 -9.16 -8.51
N TYR A 137 8.95 -8.80 -7.33
CA TYR A 137 8.41 -7.46 -7.11
C TYR A 137 8.86 -6.84 -5.80
N ALA A 138 8.85 -5.53 -5.75
CA ALA A 138 9.14 -4.76 -4.55
C ALA A 138 8.28 -3.50 -4.46
N TYR A 139 7.99 -3.06 -3.23
CA TYR A 139 7.44 -1.74 -3.00
C TYR A 139 8.57 -0.72 -2.97
N LEU A 140 8.44 0.41 -3.66
CA LEU A 140 9.38 1.53 -3.63
C LEU A 140 8.72 2.71 -2.93
N LYS A 141 9.15 3.00 -1.71
CA LYS A 141 8.62 4.10 -0.91
C LYS A 141 9.37 5.40 -1.26
N ILE A 142 8.71 6.30 -2.03
CA ILE A 142 9.35 7.51 -2.57
C ILE A 142 9.25 8.73 -1.66
N SER A 143 8.35 8.70 -0.68
CA SER A 143 8.19 9.76 0.31
C SER A 143 7.52 9.24 1.58
N GLU A 144 7.57 10.05 2.64
CA GLU A 144 6.89 9.82 3.91
C GLU A 144 6.13 11.07 4.32
N GLY A 145 4.98 10.91 5.01
CA GLY A 145 4.14 12.03 5.44
C GLY A 145 3.25 12.61 4.35
N CYS A 146 2.30 13.48 4.75
CA CYS A 146 1.31 14.04 3.86
C CYS A 146 0.89 15.45 4.28
N ASN A 147 0.78 16.36 3.29
CA ASN A 147 0.36 17.74 3.51
C ASN A 147 -1.11 18.01 3.11
N ARG A 148 -1.91 16.97 2.83
CA ARG A 148 -3.29 17.12 2.36
C ARG A 148 -4.28 17.43 3.49
N PHE A 149 -4.00 16.98 4.71
CA PHE A 149 -4.80 17.24 5.91
C PHE A 149 -6.30 16.92 5.74
N CYS A 150 -6.63 15.82 5.05
CA CYS A 150 -8.01 15.36 4.95
C CYS A 150 -8.61 15.19 6.34
N ALA A 151 -9.87 15.62 6.54
CA ALA A 151 -10.49 15.73 7.84
C ALA A 151 -10.53 14.43 8.66
N PHE A 152 -10.65 13.29 7.99
CA PHE A 152 -10.72 11.95 8.59
C PHE A 152 -9.36 11.28 8.83
N CYS A 153 -8.26 11.89 8.34
CA CYS A 153 -7.00 11.17 8.20
C CYS A 153 -6.03 11.43 9.34
N ALA A 154 -5.58 10.37 10.00
CA ALA A 154 -4.58 10.43 11.07
C ALA A 154 -3.13 10.48 10.57
N ILE A 155 -2.86 10.32 9.27
CA ILE A 155 -1.48 10.28 8.73
C ILE A 155 -0.63 11.48 9.13
N PRO A 156 -1.10 12.74 9.04
CA PRO A 156 -0.30 13.89 9.47
C PRO A 156 0.07 13.87 10.96
N LEU A 157 -0.76 13.21 11.80
CA LEU A 157 -0.49 13.05 13.24
C LEU A 157 0.59 12.00 13.52
N ILE A 158 0.73 11.01 12.61
CA ILE A 158 1.67 9.88 12.75
C ILE A 158 3.00 10.20 12.07
N THR A 159 2.95 10.58 10.77
CA THR A 159 4.14 10.69 9.92
C THR A 159 4.56 12.13 9.65
N GLY A 160 3.76 13.10 10.14
CA GLY A 160 4.03 14.51 9.94
C GLY A 160 3.89 14.98 8.50
N ARG A 161 4.63 16.03 8.18
CA ARG A 161 4.62 16.65 6.84
C ARG A 161 5.34 15.79 5.81
N HIS A 162 4.93 15.95 4.55
CA HIS A 162 5.52 15.28 3.40
C HIS A 162 7.03 15.52 3.31
N LYS A 163 7.79 14.44 3.15
CA LYS A 163 9.23 14.43 2.92
C LYS A 163 9.55 13.44 1.81
N SER A 164 10.05 13.95 0.70
CA SER A 164 10.49 13.13 -0.44
C SER A 164 11.84 12.48 -0.16
N VAL A 165 12.05 11.28 -0.69
CA VAL A 165 13.37 10.66 -0.78
C VAL A 165 14.09 11.26 -2.01
N PRO A 166 15.38 11.62 -1.93
CA PRO A 166 16.12 12.12 -3.07
C PRO A 166 16.08 11.15 -4.27
N MET A 167 15.91 11.68 -5.47
CA MET A 167 15.74 10.88 -6.69
C MET A 167 16.92 9.93 -6.92
N ASP A 168 18.15 10.40 -6.76
CA ASP A 168 19.35 9.55 -6.93
C ASP A 168 19.36 8.37 -5.97
N THR A 169 18.88 8.57 -4.73
CA THR A 169 18.78 7.50 -3.73
C THR A 169 17.77 6.43 -4.20
N LEU A 170 16.60 6.85 -4.71
CA LEU A 170 15.58 5.93 -5.24
C LEU A 170 16.08 5.18 -6.46
N LEU A 171 16.73 5.86 -7.41
CA LEU A 171 17.26 5.21 -8.61
C LEU A 171 18.38 4.20 -8.27
N ASN A 172 19.19 4.48 -7.26
CA ASN A 172 20.20 3.54 -6.76
C ASN A 172 19.53 2.33 -6.08
N GLU A 173 18.48 2.54 -5.31
CA GLU A 173 17.69 1.46 -4.71
C GLU A 173 17.04 0.58 -5.79
N VAL A 174 16.44 1.17 -6.83
CA VAL A 174 15.88 0.42 -7.97
C VAL A 174 16.95 -0.43 -8.64
N LYS A 175 18.13 0.13 -8.95
CA LYS A 175 19.23 -0.64 -9.56
C LYS A 175 19.72 -1.77 -8.67
N TYR A 176 19.82 -1.54 -7.35
CA TYR A 176 20.16 -2.58 -6.39
C TYR A 176 19.10 -3.70 -6.41
N LEU A 177 17.81 -3.37 -6.33
CA LEU A 177 16.73 -4.34 -6.32
C LEU A 177 16.63 -5.13 -7.64
N VAL A 178 16.84 -4.49 -8.79
CA VAL A 178 16.96 -5.19 -10.09
C VAL A 178 18.10 -6.21 -10.05
N SER A 179 19.26 -5.87 -9.46
CA SER A 179 20.37 -6.80 -9.30
C SER A 179 20.04 -8.02 -8.42
N GLN A 180 19.02 -7.90 -7.56
CA GLN A 180 18.48 -8.99 -6.72
C GLN A 180 17.38 -9.80 -7.42
N GLY A 181 16.97 -9.41 -8.64
CA GLY A 181 15.97 -10.12 -9.45
C GLY A 181 14.59 -9.49 -9.46
N VAL A 182 14.42 -8.29 -8.90
CA VAL A 182 13.15 -7.54 -8.95
C VAL A 182 12.89 -7.07 -10.37
N LYS A 183 11.69 -7.33 -10.87
CA LYS A 183 11.19 -6.93 -12.19
C LYS A 183 10.07 -5.92 -12.12
N GLU A 184 9.27 -5.93 -11.04
CA GLU A 184 8.14 -5.03 -10.83
C GLU A 184 8.37 -4.13 -9.61
N PHE A 185 8.10 -2.84 -9.79
CA PHE A 185 8.18 -1.83 -8.76
C PHE A 185 6.80 -1.21 -8.50
N ASN A 186 6.26 -1.46 -7.31
CA ASN A 186 5.05 -0.83 -6.82
C ASN A 186 5.44 0.47 -6.09
N VAL A 187 5.31 1.60 -6.77
CA VAL A 187 5.69 2.92 -6.26
C VAL A 187 4.64 3.41 -5.27
N ILE A 188 5.04 3.62 -4.01
CA ILE A 188 4.15 3.95 -2.89
C ILE A 188 4.58 5.21 -2.15
N ALA A 189 3.59 5.91 -1.62
CA ALA A 189 3.70 7.03 -0.69
C ALA A 189 2.38 7.18 0.10
N GLN A 190 2.26 8.19 0.98
CA GLN A 190 0.96 8.63 1.48
C GLN A 190 0.26 9.57 0.48
N ASP A 191 1.02 10.32 -0.29
CA ASP A 191 0.58 11.12 -1.43
C ASP A 191 1.68 11.11 -2.49
N LEU A 192 1.48 10.30 -3.53
CA LEU A 192 2.41 10.16 -4.65
C LEU A 192 2.53 11.47 -5.46
N SER A 193 1.41 12.19 -5.57
CA SER A 193 1.30 13.40 -6.40
C SER A 193 2.23 14.52 -5.96
N SER A 194 2.57 14.58 -4.67
CA SER A 194 3.38 15.66 -4.08
C SER A 194 4.89 15.40 -4.16
N TYR A 195 5.33 14.25 -4.72
CA TYR A 195 6.75 13.92 -4.75
C TYR A 195 7.61 15.02 -5.37
N GLY A 196 8.65 15.40 -4.67
CA GLY A 196 9.65 16.37 -5.10
C GLY A 196 9.36 17.83 -4.73
N LEU A 197 8.13 18.18 -4.33
CA LEU A 197 7.77 19.58 -3.99
C LEU A 197 8.66 20.18 -2.91
N ASP A 198 8.99 19.40 -1.88
CA ASP A 198 9.81 19.83 -0.73
C ASP A 198 11.30 19.92 -1.08
N LEU A 199 11.81 19.02 -1.94
CA LEU A 199 13.23 18.95 -2.27
C LEU A 199 13.61 19.82 -3.49
N TYR A 200 12.72 19.90 -4.50
CA TYR A 200 13.04 20.49 -5.81
C TYR A 200 12.17 21.69 -6.15
N GLY A 201 11.21 22.06 -5.28
CA GLY A 201 10.27 23.15 -5.52
C GLY A 201 9.24 22.89 -6.63
N LYS A 202 9.17 21.68 -7.16
CA LYS A 202 8.21 21.24 -8.18
C LYS A 202 7.91 19.75 -8.05
N MET A 203 6.79 19.31 -8.64
CA MET A 203 6.44 17.89 -8.72
C MET A 203 7.44 17.17 -9.64
N MET A 204 8.05 16.11 -9.13
CA MET A 204 9.09 15.35 -9.82
C MET A 204 8.70 13.89 -10.07
N LEU A 205 7.45 13.51 -9.82
CA LEU A 205 6.98 12.16 -10.08
C LEU A 205 7.16 11.74 -11.56
N PRO A 206 6.78 12.58 -12.56
CA PRO A 206 6.97 12.21 -13.97
C PRO A 206 8.44 11.95 -14.32
N GLU A 207 9.36 12.79 -13.83
CA GLU A 207 10.79 12.65 -14.06
C GLU A 207 11.36 11.38 -13.42
N LEU A 208 10.94 11.07 -12.17
CA LEU A 208 11.35 9.85 -11.48
C LEU A 208 10.92 8.60 -12.27
N ILE A 209 9.66 8.56 -12.69
CA ILE A 209 9.09 7.39 -13.41
C ILE A 209 9.72 7.25 -14.80
N ASP A 210 9.95 8.36 -15.53
CA ASP A 210 10.64 8.31 -16.82
C ASP A 210 12.06 7.75 -16.69
N GLN A 211 12.81 8.14 -15.65
CA GLN A 211 14.16 7.61 -15.39
C GLN A 211 14.13 6.15 -14.93
N MET A 212 13.19 5.77 -14.06
CA MET A 212 13.03 4.37 -13.64
C MET A 212 12.72 3.45 -14.82
N ALA A 213 11.84 3.89 -15.73
CA ALA A 213 11.45 3.11 -16.91
C ALA A 213 12.61 2.83 -17.88
N GLN A 214 13.70 3.61 -17.81
CA GLN A 214 14.89 3.44 -18.65
C GLN A 214 15.96 2.52 -18.01
N ILE A 215 15.75 2.07 -16.76
CA ILE A 215 16.68 1.14 -16.10
C ILE A 215 16.46 -0.27 -16.68
N GLU A 216 17.51 -0.85 -17.23
CA GLU A 216 17.49 -2.23 -17.75
C GLU A 216 17.11 -3.22 -16.64
N GLY A 217 16.16 -4.10 -16.92
CA GLY A 217 15.60 -5.08 -15.98
C GLY A 217 14.34 -4.62 -15.25
N VAL A 218 13.94 -3.36 -15.36
CA VAL A 218 12.64 -2.87 -14.90
C VAL A 218 11.57 -3.23 -15.94
N GLU A 219 10.73 -4.21 -15.61
CA GLU A 219 9.69 -4.73 -16.51
C GLU A 219 8.31 -4.14 -16.25
N TRP A 220 8.00 -3.76 -14.99
CA TRP A 220 6.75 -3.10 -14.59
C TRP A 220 6.98 -2.05 -13.51
N ILE A 221 6.32 -0.89 -13.69
CA ILE A 221 6.22 0.19 -12.71
C ILE A 221 4.74 0.48 -12.50
N ARG A 222 4.27 0.38 -11.25
CA ARG A 222 2.88 0.58 -10.88
C ARG A 222 2.76 1.74 -9.90
N LEU A 223 1.77 2.62 -10.08
CA LEU A 223 1.59 3.84 -9.29
C LEU A 223 0.43 3.70 -8.31
N HIS A 224 0.70 3.94 -7.00
CA HIS A 224 -0.26 3.82 -5.92
C HIS A 224 -0.43 5.13 -5.15
N TYR A 225 -1.66 5.37 -4.65
CA TYR A 225 -1.98 6.47 -3.72
C TYR A 225 -1.77 7.87 -4.32
N ALA A 226 -2.20 8.08 -5.56
CA ALA A 226 -2.30 9.41 -6.15
C ALA A 226 -3.43 10.22 -5.48
N TYR A 227 -3.26 11.54 -5.45
CA TYR A 227 -4.25 12.46 -4.92
C TYR A 227 -4.92 13.24 -6.06
N PRO A 228 -6.26 13.43 -6.06
CA PRO A 228 -6.95 14.04 -7.19
C PRO A 228 -6.69 15.54 -7.34
N THR A 229 -6.59 16.29 -6.23
CA THR A 229 -6.35 17.74 -6.27
C THR A 229 -4.88 18.04 -6.59
N GLN A 230 -4.63 18.94 -7.54
CA GLN A 230 -3.27 19.22 -8.03
C GLN A 230 -2.59 17.96 -8.59
N PHE A 231 -3.35 17.16 -9.33
CA PHE A 231 -2.82 15.97 -9.96
C PHE A 231 -1.69 16.32 -10.95
N PRO A 232 -0.54 15.61 -10.92
CA PRO A 232 0.59 15.87 -11.80
C PRO A 232 0.31 15.34 -13.22
N TYR A 233 -0.45 16.06 -14.02
CA TYR A 233 -0.86 15.63 -15.36
C TYR A 233 0.30 15.22 -16.27
N ASP A 234 1.50 15.75 -16.05
CA ASP A 234 2.70 15.39 -16.81
C ASP A 234 3.12 13.91 -16.65
N ILE A 235 2.51 13.17 -15.68
CA ILE A 235 2.71 11.73 -15.57
C ILE A 235 2.02 10.95 -16.70
N LEU A 236 0.90 11.46 -17.24
CA LEU A 236 0.11 10.76 -18.25
C LEU A 236 0.89 10.51 -19.55
N PRO A 237 1.61 11.50 -20.13
CA PRO A 237 2.52 11.25 -21.25
C PRO A 237 3.61 10.22 -20.95
N VAL A 238 4.13 10.16 -19.73
CA VAL A 238 5.14 9.17 -19.33
C VAL A 238 4.54 7.77 -19.33
N MET A 239 3.34 7.61 -18.76
CA MET A 239 2.59 6.34 -18.75
C MET A 239 2.24 5.87 -20.17
N ALA A 240 1.90 6.80 -21.06
CA ALA A 240 1.60 6.47 -22.45
C ALA A 240 2.84 6.13 -23.30
N LYS A 241 4.01 6.68 -22.94
CA LYS A 241 5.27 6.53 -23.67
C LYS A 241 5.96 5.18 -23.39
N HIS A 242 5.92 4.72 -22.14
CA HIS A 242 6.69 3.56 -21.69
C HIS A 242 5.79 2.34 -21.51
N ASP A 243 6.07 1.26 -22.23
CA ASP A 243 5.31 0.00 -22.15
C ASP A 243 5.50 -0.73 -20.82
N ASN A 244 6.58 -0.42 -20.08
CA ASN A 244 6.84 -0.96 -18.75
C ASN A 244 6.27 -0.09 -17.62
N VAL A 245 5.62 1.02 -17.90
CA VAL A 245 4.77 1.73 -16.92
C VAL A 245 3.36 1.18 -17.06
N CYS A 246 2.92 0.43 -16.05
CA CYS A 246 1.61 -0.21 -16.05
C CYS A 246 0.50 0.81 -16.29
N LYS A 247 -0.45 0.47 -17.15
CA LYS A 247 -1.68 1.27 -17.34
C LYS A 247 -2.63 1.05 -16.17
N TYR A 248 -2.17 1.45 -15.01
CA TYR A 248 -2.82 1.32 -13.72
C TYR A 248 -2.54 2.55 -12.88
N LEU A 249 -3.57 3.12 -12.29
CA LEU A 249 -3.45 4.25 -11.39
C LEU A 249 -4.40 4.10 -10.21
N ASP A 250 -3.83 4.03 -9.00
CA ASP A 250 -4.63 4.10 -7.76
C ASP A 250 -4.75 5.56 -7.31
N ILE A 251 -5.99 6.07 -7.31
CA ILE A 251 -6.34 7.44 -6.95
C ILE A 251 -7.50 7.47 -5.96
N ALA A 252 -7.24 7.89 -4.73
CA ALA A 252 -8.22 7.90 -3.66
C ALA A 252 -9.19 9.09 -3.80
N LEU A 253 -10.39 8.86 -4.32
CA LEU A 253 -11.41 9.90 -4.54
C LEU A 253 -12.23 10.16 -3.28
N GLN A 254 -12.55 9.14 -2.51
CA GLN A 254 -13.27 9.13 -1.24
C GLN A 254 -14.78 9.32 -1.36
N HIS A 255 -15.26 10.32 -2.10
CA HIS A 255 -16.68 10.60 -2.30
C HIS A 255 -16.92 11.37 -3.60
N SER A 256 -18.20 11.55 -4.02
CA SER A 256 -18.61 12.38 -5.17
C SER A 256 -19.28 13.68 -4.77
N SER A 257 -20.07 13.69 -3.69
CA SER A 257 -20.84 14.88 -3.27
C SER A 257 -19.91 16.03 -2.86
N ASP A 258 -20.11 17.21 -3.45
CA ASP A 258 -19.33 18.41 -3.13
C ASP A 258 -19.43 18.80 -1.66
N LYS A 259 -20.61 18.59 -1.03
CA LYS A 259 -20.84 18.84 0.40
C LYS A 259 -19.95 17.93 1.27
N VAL A 260 -19.93 16.63 0.97
CA VAL A 260 -19.15 15.64 1.72
C VAL A 260 -17.65 15.86 1.45
N LEU A 261 -17.25 16.07 0.21
CA LEU A 261 -15.86 16.37 -0.16
C LEU A 261 -15.34 17.63 0.55
N ASN A 262 -16.16 18.67 0.69
CA ASN A 262 -15.81 19.85 1.45
C ASN A 262 -15.62 19.56 2.95
N ASN A 263 -16.53 18.80 3.56
CA ASN A 263 -16.41 18.36 4.95
C ASN A 263 -15.15 17.49 5.16
N MET A 264 -14.83 16.65 4.20
CA MET A 264 -13.60 15.84 4.18
C MET A 264 -12.32 16.65 3.92
N GLN A 265 -12.42 17.96 3.61
CA GLN A 265 -11.31 18.81 3.22
C GLN A 265 -10.53 18.30 1.99
N ARG A 266 -11.26 17.80 0.98
CA ARG A 266 -10.64 17.22 -0.24
C ARG A 266 -10.27 18.28 -1.27
N HIS A 267 -10.84 19.48 -1.20
CA HIS A 267 -10.54 20.62 -2.09
C HIS A 267 -10.68 20.28 -3.59
N ILE A 268 -11.67 19.48 -3.93
CA ILE A 268 -12.05 19.11 -5.28
C ILE A 268 -13.57 18.94 -5.34
N THR A 269 -14.16 19.25 -6.47
CA THR A 269 -15.60 19.07 -6.75
C THR A 269 -15.85 17.77 -7.53
N LYS A 270 -17.13 17.35 -7.57
CA LYS A 270 -17.58 16.21 -8.42
C LYS A 270 -17.23 16.47 -9.88
N ALA A 271 -17.51 17.67 -10.40
CA ALA A 271 -17.24 18.02 -11.77
C ALA A 271 -15.75 17.92 -12.11
N GLU A 272 -14.88 18.48 -11.27
CA GLU A 272 -13.42 18.39 -11.44
C GLU A 272 -12.93 16.94 -11.37
N THR A 273 -13.51 16.11 -10.51
CA THR A 273 -13.20 14.68 -10.39
C THR A 273 -13.57 13.93 -11.68
N ILE A 274 -14.76 14.18 -12.22
CA ILE A 274 -15.21 13.58 -13.48
C ILE A 274 -14.29 13.99 -14.64
N ASP A 275 -13.94 15.28 -14.73
CA ASP A 275 -13.04 15.79 -15.75
C ASP A 275 -11.63 15.17 -15.64
N LEU A 276 -11.12 15.00 -14.42
CA LEU A 276 -9.85 14.32 -14.14
C LEU A 276 -9.88 12.87 -14.67
N ILE A 277 -10.90 12.09 -14.31
CA ILE A 277 -11.04 10.69 -14.73
C ILE A 277 -11.14 10.59 -16.25
N LYS A 278 -12.00 11.42 -16.88
CA LYS A 278 -12.15 11.46 -18.33
C LYS A 278 -10.84 11.82 -19.04
N ARG A 279 -10.08 12.76 -18.49
CA ARG A 279 -8.78 13.14 -19.01
C ARG A 279 -7.75 12.00 -18.90
N ILE A 280 -7.65 11.36 -17.74
CA ILE A 280 -6.75 10.21 -17.53
C ILE A 280 -7.06 9.10 -18.55
N ARG A 281 -8.32 8.71 -18.72
CA ARG A 281 -8.74 7.66 -19.68
C ARG A 281 -8.50 8.05 -21.14
N LYS A 282 -8.59 9.34 -21.47
CA LYS A 282 -8.32 9.85 -22.80
C LYS A 282 -6.83 9.87 -23.13
N GLU A 283 -5.98 10.30 -22.20
CA GLU A 283 -4.53 10.46 -22.44
C GLU A 283 -3.77 9.13 -22.27
N VAL A 284 -4.31 8.17 -21.50
CA VAL A 284 -3.75 6.83 -21.33
C VAL A 284 -4.83 5.78 -21.69
N PRO A 285 -5.05 5.49 -22.97
CA PRO A 285 -6.08 4.52 -23.40
C PRO A 285 -5.83 3.13 -22.80
N GLY A 286 -6.89 2.50 -22.26
CA GLY A 286 -6.83 1.19 -21.63
C GLY A 286 -6.32 1.20 -20.19
N ILE A 287 -6.16 2.36 -19.57
CA ILE A 287 -5.80 2.47 -18.16
C ILE A 287 -6.92 1.92 -17.27
N HIS A 288 -6.55 1.13 -16.26
CA HIS A 288 -7.42 0.76 -15.16
C HIS A 288 -7.23 1.74 -13.99
N ILE A 289 -8.32 2.35 -13.58
CA ILE A 289 -8.34 3.25 -12.42
C ILE A 289 -8.82 2.47 -11.22
N ARG A 290 -7.95 2.41 -10.19
CA ARG A 290 -8.32 1.96 -8.85
C ARG A 290 -8.70 3.16 -8.02
N THR A 291 -9.78 3.03 -7.25
CA THR A 291 -10.17 4.06 -6.30
C THR A 291 -10.63 3.49 -4.97
N THR A 292 -10.68 4.35 -3.99
CA THR A 292 -11.23 4.08 -2.68
C THR A 292 -12.31 5.11 -2.37
N LEU A 293 -13.48 4.62 -1.93
CA LEU A 293 -14.60 5.45 -1.50
C LEU A 293 -14.89 5.24 0.00
N MET A 294 -15.53 6.21 0.61
CA MET A 294 -15.92 6.18 2.01
C MET A 294 -17.40 6.54 2.12
N VAL A 295 -18.17 5.71 2.78
CA VAL A 295 -19.60 5.94 3.08
C VAL A 295 -19.79 6.30 4.55
N GLY A 296 -20.88 7.00 4.85
CA GLY A 296 -21.24 7.32 6.23
C GLY A 296 -20.37 8.40 6.88
N PHE A 297 -19.66 9.23 6.09
CA PHE A 297 -18.92 10.36 6.64
C PHE A 297 -19.90 11.46 7.13
N PRO A 298 -19.60 12.20 8.23
CA PRO A 298 -20.46 13.26 8.75
C PRO A 298 -20.90 14.26 7.68
N GLY A 299 -22.23 14.40 7.53
CA GLY A 299 -22.87 15.22 6.51
C GLY A 299 -23.36 14.46 5.28
N GLU A 300 -23.10 13.16 5.16
CA GLU A 300 -23.67 12.31 4.14
C GLU A 300 -25.13 11.95 4.51
N GLY A 301 -26.10 12.53 3.82
CA GLY A 301 -27.51 12.15 3.88
C GLY A 301 -27.87 11.20 2.74
N GLU A 302 -29.16 10.92 2.58
CA GLU A 302 -29.70 10.08 1.49
C GLU A 302 -29.37 10.67 0.10
N GLU A 303 -29.44 12.00 -0.05
CA GLU A 303 -29.16 12.69 -1.31
C GLU A 303 -27.69 12.52 -1.70
N GLU A 304 -26.77 12.72 -0.77
CA GLU A 304 -25.32 12.58 -1.01
C GLU A 304 -24.92 11.13 -1.26
N PHE A 305 -25.58 10.17 -0.59
CA PHE A 305 -25.33 8.75 -0.85
C PHE A 305 -25.84 8.32 -2.23
N ASN A 306 -27.07 8.73 -2.62
CA ASN A 306 -27.57 8.47 -3.97
C ASN A 306 -26.70 9.10 -5.06
N ASP A 307 -26.16 10.31 -4.83
CA ASP A 307 -25.20 10.95 -5.71
C ASP A 307 -23.90 10.12 -5.87
N LEU A 308 -23.47 9.45 -4.79
CA LEU A 308 -22.31 8.54 -4.83
C LEU A 308 -22.63 7.27 -5.62
N VAL A 309 -23.83 6.70 -5.47
CA VAL A 309 -24.29 5.55 -6.26
C VAL A 309 -24.27 5.88 -7.76
N ASP A 310 -24.92 6.99 -8.15
CA ASP A 310 -24.96 7.45 -9.55
C ASP A 310 -23.55 7.67 -10.12
N PHE A 311 -22.65 8.21 -9.29
CA PHE A 311 -21.26 8.44 -9.69
C PHE A 311 -20.49 7.13 -9.94
N VAL A 312 -20.67 6.11 -9.11
CA VAL A 312 -20.04 4.80 -9.30
C VAL A 312 -20.54 4.14 -10.59
N GLU A 313 -21.87 4.18 -10.81
CA GLU A 313 -22.52 3.63 -12.01
C GLU A 313 -22.05 4.36 -13.30
N GLU A 314 -21.89 5.69 -13.25
CA GLU A 314 -21.40 6.49 -14.40
C GLU A 314 -19.92 6.25 -14.66
N MET A 315 -19.08 6.32 -13.61
CA MET A 315 -17.62 6.25 -13.77
C MET A 315 -17.10 4.85 -14.05
N ARG A 316 -17.78 3.81 -13.53
CA ARG A 316 -17.46 2.39 -13.80
C ARG A 316 -15.97 2.11 -13.59
N PHE A 317 -15.53 2.23 -12.36
CA PHE A 317 -14.13 1.99 -12.01
C PHE A 317 -13.75 0.53 -12.23
N GLU A 318 -12.57 0.33 -12.80
CA GLU A 318 -12.04 -1.00 -13.07
C GLU A 318 -11.69 -1.74 -11.76
N ARG A 319 -11.27 -0.98 -10.75
CA ARG A 319 -11.02 -1.45 -9.38
C ARG A 319 -11.54 -0.41 -8.39
N MET A 320 -12.34 -0.85 -7.44
CA MET A 320 -12.84 0.03 -6.39
C MET A 320 -13.02 -0.75 -5.09
N GLY A 321 -12.53 -0.17 -4.01
CA GLY A 321 -12.86 -0.58 -2.66
C GLY A 321 -13.59 0.54 -1.94
N ALA A 322 -14.50 0.17 -1.03
CA ALA A 322 -15.17 1.13 -0.17
C ALA A 322 -15.09 0.69 1.29
N PHE A 323 -15.23 1.64 2.22
CA PHE A 323 -15.37 1.37 3.64
C PHE A 323 -16.26 2.39 4.33
N ALA A 324 -16.85 1.97 5.43
CA ALA A 324 -17.59 2.82 6.31
C ALA A 324 -16.65 3.78 7.05
N TYR A 325 -17.08 5.02 7.26
CA TYR A 325 -16.36 5.96 8.10
C TYR A 325 -16.27 5.43 9.54
N SER A 326 -15.06 5.43 10.07
CA SER A 326 -14.76 5.21 11.49
C SER A 326 -14.04 6.43 12.03
N GLU A 327 -14.50 6.93 13.16
CA GLU A 327 -13.88 8.10 13.81
C GLU A 327 -12.49 7.73 14.34
N GLU A 328 -11.49 8.54 13.94
CA GLU A 328 -10.11 8.40 14.40
C GLU A 328 -9.73 9.56 15.34
N GLU A 329 -9.32 9.21 16.54
CA GLU A 329 -8.94 10.16 17.60
C GLU A 329 -7.92 11.19 17.10
N GLY A 330 -8.13 12.45 17.47
CA GLY A 330 -7.22 13.55 17.16
C GLY A 330 -7.33 14.13 15.77
N THR A 331 -8.10 13.51 14.84
CA THR A 331 -8.35 14.03 13.51
C THR A 331 -9.21 15.30 13.54
N PHE A 332 -9.25 16.03 12.41
CA PHE A 332 -10.13 17.18 12.29
C PHE A 332 -11.60 16.77 12.39
N ALA A 333 -11.98 15.68 11.75
CA ALA A 333 -13.36 15.19 11.77
C ALA A 333 -13.82 14.88 13.20
N ALA A 334 -13.04 14.12 13.98
CA ALA A 334 -13.36 13.77 15.37
C ALA A 334 -13.49 15.00 16.30
N LYS A 335 -12.87 16.14 15.95
CA LYS A 335 -12.93 17.38 16.76
C LYS A 335 -14.08 18.29 16.39
N HIS A 336 -14.61 18.20 15.17
CA HIS A 336 -15.51 19.21 14.62
C HIS A 336 -16.84 18.68 14.12
N PHE A 337 -16.98 17.38 13.97
CA PHE A 337 -18.21 16.72 13.54
C PHE A 337 -18.64 15.67 14.56
N ASP A 338 -19.94 15.56 14.75
CA ASP A 338 -20.52 14.43 15.48
C ASP A 338 -20.79 13.29 14.47
N ASP A 339 -20.34 12.09 14.78
CA ASP A 339 -20.64 10.88 14.00
C ASP A 339 -22.04 10.38 14.39
N ILE A 340 -23.05 10.97 13.72
CA ILE A 340 -24.47 10.71 14.01
C ILE A 340 -25.12 9.68 13.09
N ILE A 341 -24.38 9.17 12.08
CA ILE A 341 -24.91 8.17 11.16
C ILE A 341 -24.82 6.80 11.83
N PRO A 342 -25.95 6.09 12.02
CA PRO A 342 -25.93 4.78 12.67
C PRO A 342 -25.06 3.77 11.91
N GLU A 343 -24.41 2.85 12.64
CA GLU A 343 -23.51 1.87 12.05
C GLU A 343 -24.20 0.90 11.08
N ASP A 344 -25.46 0.56 11.34
CA ASP A 344 -26.29 -0.23 10.43
C ASP A 344 -26.54 0.50 9.10
N VAL A 345 -26.79 1.80 9.14
CA VAL A 345 -26.92 2.63 7.92
C VAL A 345 -25.61 2.70 7.13
N LYS A 346 -24.48 2.84 7.83
CA LYS A 346 -23.16 2.81 7.19
C LYS A 346 -22.89 1.45 6.52
N ALA A 347 -23.24 0.36 7.20
CA ALA A 347 -23.11 -1.00 6.68
C ALA A 347 -23.98 -1.21 5.43
N ASP A 348 -25.27 -0.85 5.49
CA ASP A 348 -26.20 -0.97 4.35
C ASP A 348 -25.69 -0.17 3.12
N ARG A 349 -25.15 1.04 3.35
CA ARG A 349 -24.57 1.86 2.27
C ARG A 349 -23.30 1.22 1.68
N LEU A 350 -22.46 0.66 2.54
CA LEU A 350 -21.25 -0.05 2.11
C LEU A 350 -21.60 -1.26 1.25
N ASP A 351 -22.52 -2.10 1.72
CA ASP A 351 -22.98 -3.29 1.01
C ASP A 351 -23.56 -2.91 -0.36
N LYS A 352 -24.37 -1.85 -0.41
CA LYS A 352 -24.96 -1.38 -1.67
C LYS A 352 -23.93 -0.92 -2.68
N ILE A 353 -22.92 -0.15 -2.27
CA ILE A 353 -21.85 0.33 -3.16
C ILE A 353 -20.98 -0.84 -3.64
N MET A 354 -20.70 -1.81 -2.77
CA MET A 354 -19.89 -2.97 -3.13
C MET A 354 -20.64 -3.93 -4.06
N GLU A 355 -21.96 -4.10 -3.89
CA GLU A 355 -22.81 -4.87 -4.81
C GLU A 355 -22.74 -4.28 -6.24
N ILE A 356 -22.89 -2.96 -6.38
CA ILE A 356 -22.78 -2.27 -7.68
C ILE A 356 -21.39 -2.47 -8.29
N GLN A 357 -20.34 -2.34 -7.49
CA GLN A 357 -18.97 -2.55 -7.97
C GLN A 357 -18.71 -4.00 -8.40
N GLU A 358 -19.28 -4.98 -7.71
CA GLU A 358 -19.17 -6.39 -8.10
C GLU A 358 -19.78 -6.63 -9.49
N GLU A 359 -20.98 -6.06 -9.76
CA GLU A 359 -21.60 -6.12 -11.09
C GLU A 359 -20.71 -5.47 -12.17
N ILE A 360 -20.16 -4.27 -11.89
CA ILE A 360 -19.26 -3.57 -12.78
C ILE A 360 -17.99 -4.40 -13.04
N SER A 361 -17.39 -4.97 -11.98
CA SER A 361 -16.21 -5.81 -12.09
C SER A 361 -16.48 -7.05 -12.95
N ASN A 362 -17.62 -7.73 -12.73
CA ASN A 362 -18.03 -8.89 -13.51
C ASN A 362 -18.13 -8.57 -15.01
N GLU A 363 -18.76 -7.46 -15.37
CA GLU A 363 -18.86 -7.04 -16.76
C GLU A 363 -17.50 -6.71 -17.40
N ILE A 364 -16.59 -6.05 -16.65
CA ILE A 364 -15.27 -5.69 -17.14
C ILE A 364 -14.40 -6.93 -17.30
N GLN A 365 -14.43 -7.85 -16.32
CA GLN A 365 -13.66 -9.09 -16.36
C GLN A 365 -14.16 -10.03 -17.47
N SER A 366 -15.47 -10.15 -17.66
CA SER A 366 -16.06 -10.98 -18.72
C SER A 366 -15.63 -10.55 -20.13
N LYS A 367 -15.37 -9.26 -20.36
CA LYS A 367 -14.86 -8.75 -21.65
C LYS A 367 -13.42 -9.15 -21.95
N LYS A 368 -12.68 -9.64 -20.94
CA LYS A 368 -11.30 -10.12 -21.11
C LYS A 368 -11.25 -11.55 -21.65
N VAL A 369 -12.33 -12.33 -21.54
CA VAL A 369 -12.41 -13.71 -22.02
C VAL A 369 -12.17 -13.78 -23.53
N GLY A 370 -11.30 -14.71 -23.95
CA GLY A 370 -10.85 -14.89 -25.34
C GLY A 370 -9.70 -13.97 -25.76
N ASN A 371 -9.24 -13.07 -24.92
CA ASN A 371 -8.09 -12.21 -25.20
C ASN A 371 -6.82 -12.77 -24.53
N VAL A 372 -5.66 -12.38 -25.07
CA VAL A 372 -4.34 -12.77 -24.57
C VAL A 372 -3.68 -11.58 -23.88
N TYR A 373 -3.15 -11.84 -22.66
CA TYR A 373 -2.48 -10.82 -21.86
C TYR A 373 -1.12 -11.30 -21.37
N LYS A 374 -0.18 -10.33 -21.15
CA LYS A 374 1.09 -10.57 -20.46
C LYS A 374 0.79 -10.70 -18.97
N VAL A 375 1.16 -11.84 -18.38
CA VAL A 375 0.92 -12.19 -16.97
C VAL A 375 2.25 -12.53 -16.31
N ILE A 376 2.51 -11.93 -15.13
CA ILE A 376 3.61 -12.36 -14.24
C ILE A 376 3.08 -13.42 -13.28
N ILE A 377 3.86 -14.46 -13.04
CA ILE A 377 3.49 -15.53 -12.09
C ILE A 377 4.02 -15.17 -10.71
N ASP A 378 3.14 -15.07 -9.72
CA ASP A 378 3.47 -14.71 -8.34
C ASP A 378 3.66 -15.90 -7.43
N SER A 379 2.84 -16.93 -7.58
CA SER A 379 2.85 -18.12 -6.71
C SER A 379 2.33 -19.37 -7.42
N VAL A 380 2.40 -20.48 -6.74
CA VAL A 380 1.81 -21.76 -7.16
C VAL A 380 1.34 -22.53 -5.94
N ASP A 381 0.16 -23.10 -6.04
CA ASP A 381 -0.37 -24.07 -5.08
C ASP A 381 -0.53 -25.46 -5.73
N GLU A 382 -1.34 -26.34 -5.15
CA GLU A 382 -1.57 -27.69 -5.66
C GLU A 382 -2.40 -27.72 -6.96
N VAL A 383 -3.16 -26.67 -7.26
CA VAL A 383 -4.17 -26.63 -8.34
C VAL A 383 -3.82 -25.58 -9.38
N TYR A 384 -3.36 -24.38 -8.94
CA TYR A 384 -3.16 -23.24 -9.81
C TYR A 384 -1.80 -22.57 -9.63
N TYR A 385 -1.27 -22.04 -10.72
CA TYR A 385 -0.38 -20.87 -10.69
C TYR A 385 -1.23 -19.63 -10.57
N SER A 386 -0.91 -18.74 -9.61
CA SER A 386 -1.51 -17.42 -9.51
C SER A 386 -0.57 -16.39 -10.12
N GLY A 387 -1.12 -15.52 -10.94
CA GLY A 387 -0.36 -14.44 -11.56
C GLY A 387 -1.20 -13.19 -11.72
N ARG A 388 -0.61 -12.13 -12.28
CA ARG A 388 -1.27 -10.83 -12.45
C ARG A 388 -1.00 -10.23 -13.81
N THR A 389 -1.97 -9.43 -14.29
CA THR A 389 -1.79 -8.57 -15.45
C THR A 389 -1.19 -7.21 -15.06
N GLU A 390 -0.88 -6.36 -16.05
CA GLU A 390 -0.45 -4.98 -15.80
C GLU A 390 -1.49 -4.13 -15.04
N TRP A 391 -2.74 -4.56 -14.99
CA TRP A 391 -3.84 -3.85 -14.34
C TRP A 391 -4.12 -4.29 -12.90
N ASP A 392 -3.32 -5.21 -12.37
CA ASP A 392 -3.60 -5.84 -11.08
C ASP A 392 -2.41 -5.69 -10.14
N SER A 393 -2.64 -5.06 -9.00
CA SER A 393 -1.65 -4.88 -7.93
C SER A 393 -1.51 -6.14 -7.09
N PRO A 394 -0.30 -6.47 -6.59
CA PRO A 394 -0.13 -7.59 -5.65
C PRO A 394 -1.07 -7.47 -4.45
N GLU A 395 -1.59 -8.61 -3.99
CA GLU A 395 -2.32 -8.78 -2.71
C GLU A 395 -3.71 -8.13 -2.63
N VAL A 396 -4.09 -7.23 -3.56
CA VAL A 396 -5.33 -6.44 -3.42
C VAL A 396 -6.24 -6.46 -4.64
N ASP A 397 -5.75 -6.85 -5.82
CA ASP A 397 -6.53 -6.90 -7.05
C ASP A 397 -6.71 -8.34 -7.55
N PRO A 398 -7.62 -8.61 -8.51
CA PRO A 398 -7.85 -9.93 -9.05
C PRO A 398 -6.62 -10.64 -9.59
N GLU A 399 -6.57 -11.94 -9.41
CA GLU A 399 -5.52 -12.81 -9.91
C GLU A 399 -5.92 -13.51 -11.20
N VAL A 400 -4.91 -13.97 -11.95
CA VAL A 400 -5.06 -14.88 -13.08
C VAL A 400 -4.67 -16.28 -12.64
N LEU A 401 -5.61 -17.20 -12.62
CA LEU A 401 -5.44 -18.58 -12.19
C LEU A 401 -5.20 -19.49 -13.42
N ILE A 402 -4.05 -20.17 -13.45
CA ILE A 402 -3.63 -21.05 -14.55
C ILE A 402 -3.46 -22.47 -14.00
N PRO A 403 -4.21 -23.48 -14.50
CA PRO A 403 -4.11 -24.85 -13.98
C PRO A 403 -2.70 -25.44 -14.09
N VAL A 404 -2.22 -26.05 -12.99
CA VAL A 404 -0.89 -26.67 -12.91
C VAL A 404 -0.76 -27.87 -13.86
N GLU A 405 -1.84 -28.62 -14.09
CA GLU A 405 -1.81 -29.87 -14.87
C GLU A 405 -1.28 -29.71 -16.29
N ASN A 406 -1.46 -28.53 -16.89
CA ASN A 406 -1.13 -28.27 -18.30
C ASN A 406 0.05 -27.33 -18.51
N SER A 407 0.74 -26.92 -17.45
CA SER A 407 1.75 -25.86 -17.52
C SER A 407 2.90 -26.13 -16.56
N LYS A 408 4.11 -25.83 -16.99
CA LYS A 408 5.29 -25.76 -16.10
C LYS A 408 5.84 -24.35 -16.15
N LEU A 409 5.41 -23.52 -15.19
CA LEU A 409 5.73 -22.09 -15.14
C LEU A 409 6.74 -21.82 -14.02
N GLU A 410 7.52 -20.77 -14.20
CA GLU A 410 8.46 -20.30 -13.19
C GLU A 410 7.92 -19.02 -12.54
N ILE A 411 7.93 -18.98 -11.20
CA ILE A 411 7.54 -17.79 -10.42
C ILE A 411 8.45 -16.61 -10.78
N GLY A 412 7.87 -15.44 -10.96
CA GLY A 412 8.57 -14.21 -11.34
C GLY A 412 8.86 -14.10 -12.85
N ASN A 413 8.39 -15.02 -13.67
CA ASN A 413 8.49 -14.91 -15.13
C ASN A 413 7.16 -14.48 -15.75
N PHE A 414 7.25 -13.85 -16.92
CA PHE A 414 6.12 -13.40 -17.70
C PHE A 414 5.74 -14.40 -18.76
N TYR A 415 4.44 -14.59 -18.94
CA TYR A 415 3.86 -15.49 -19.94
C TYR A 415 2.71 -14.81 -20.68
N GLN A 416 2.45 -15.21 -21.92
CA GLN A 416 1.25 -14.84 -22.64
C GLN A 416 0.14 -15.82 -22.25
N VAL A 417 -0.96 -15.28 -21.72
CA VAL A 417 -2.07 -16.08 -21.17
C VAL A 417 -3.37 -15.67 -21.86
N GLU A 418 -4.02 -16.65 -22.51
CA GLU A 418 -5.39 -16.49 -23.01
C GLU A 418 -6.36 -16.67 -21.85
N ILE A 419 -7.21 -15.67 -21.60
CA ILE A 419 -8.25 -15.77 -20.59
C ILE A 419 -9.39 -16.64 -21.11
N THR A 420 -9.71 -17.70 -20.37
CA THR A 420 -10.73 -18.70 -20.75
C THR A 420 -12.03 -18.53 -20.02
N ASP A 421 -12.01 -17.94 -18.81
CA ASP A 421 -13.18 -17.67 -17.99
C ASP A 421 -12.89 -16.52 -17.02
N ALA A 422 -13.93 -15.94 -16.41
CA ALA A 422 -13.83 -14.81 -15.50
C ALA A 422 -14.92 -14.82 -14.44
N THR A 423 -14.55 -14.42 -13.22
CA THR A 423 -15.46 -14.03 -12.14
C THR A 423 -15.26 -12.53 -11.82
N PRO A 424 -16.05 -11.91 -10.96
CA PRO A 424 -15.79 -10.54 -10.51
C PRO A 424 -14.39 -10.33 -9.90
N PHE A 425 -13.81 -11.39 -9.32
CA PHE A 425 -12.60 -11.33 -8.49
C PHE A 425 -11.40 -12.10 -9.06
N GLU A 426 -11.61 -12.93 -10.12
CA GLU A 426 -10.56 -13.80 -10.66
C GLU A 426 -10.70 -13.92 -12.18
N LEU A 427 -9.60 -14.18 -12.83
CA LEU A 427 -9.52 -14.59 -14.23
C LEU A 427 -8.95 -16.01 -14.30
N PHE A 428 -9.48 -16.83 -15.19
CA PHE A 428 -8.92 -18.16 -15.48
C PHE A 428 -8.27 -18.13 -16.85
N GLY A 429 -7.12 -18.75 -16.97
CA GLY A 429 -6.37 -18.71 -18.22
C GLY A 429 -5.56 -19.93 -18.53
N LYS A 430 -5.05 -19.97 -19.75
CA LYS A 430 -4.07 -20.95 -20.22
C LYS A 430 -2.93 -20.24 -20.92
N VAL A 431 -1.71 -20.72 -20.75
CA VAL A 431 -0.53 -20.21 -21.46
C VAL A 431 -0.65 -20.49 -22.95
N VAL A 432 -0.30 -19.51 -23.78
CA VAL A 432 -0.26 -19.62 -25.24
C VAL A 432 1.13 -19.20 -25.75
N GLY A 433 1.77 -20.04 -26.53
CA GLY A 433 3.07 -19.79 -27.16
C GLY A 433 4.19 -20.58 -26.54
#